data_4be3474c57588c8357af399696d253d6
#
_entry.id   4be3474c57588c8357af399696d253d6
#
_cell.length_a   1.000
_cell.length_b   1.000
_cell.length_c   1.000
_cell.angle_alpha   90.00
_cell.angle_beta   90.00
_cell.angle_gamma   90.00
#
_symmetry.space_group_name_H-M   'P 1'
#
loop_
_entity.id
_entity.type
_entity.pdbx_description
1 polymer ?
#
loop_
_entity_poly.entity_id
_entity_poly.type
_entity_poly.pdbx_seq_one_letter_code
_entity_poly.pdbx_strand_id
1 'polypeptide(L)'
;MKLLTVKFGEKYSSQLVNKFLNYGEVYCYTDNANGLSRDITIIEPLGNKYKIPYFYKIDLFSPQMPNEQFLYLDLDVNIYGDLHKLIREEFTVPYAYWRSKSEMTKYTRTMLNTGVMSWYNKPVEIYEYLINNKKEVLTFWPGIDPFIEKMLFDYNVYEEHLIGFEGSWNVKPIIELRKKDERK
;
A
#
# COMPACT_ATOMS: atom_id res chain seq x y z
N MET A 1 5.90 12.90 -10.92
CA MET A 1 5.18 11.74 -10.36
C MET A 1 5.16 11.90 -8.85
N LYS A 2 3.99 11.70 -8.23
CA LYS A 2 3.81 11.76 -6.79
C LYS A 2 3.78 10.35 -6.20
N LEU A 3 4.72 10.07 -5.32
CA LEU A 3 4.81 8.82 -4.58
C LEU A 3 4.22 9.01 -3.20
N LEU A 4 3.39 8.07 -2.77
CA LEU A 4 2.78 8.08 -1.45
C LEU A 4 3.22 6.83 -0.68
N THR A 5 3.54 6.99 0.59
CA THR A 5 3.88 5.88 1.47
C THR A 5 3.35 6.10 2.89
N VAL A 6 3.30 5.02 3.66
CA VAL A 6 2.84 5.03 5.07
C VAL A 6 3.97 4.56 5.97
N LYS A 7 4.30 5.37 6.97
CA LYS A 7 5.30 5.01 7.99
C LYS A 7 4.74 5.30 9.39
N PHE A 8 4.35 4.25 10.10
CA PHE A 8 3.91 4.34 11.50
C PHE A 8 4.75 3.44 12.40
N GLY A 9 5.07 3.96 13.58
CA GLY A 9 5.94 3.30 14.53
C GLY A 9 7.38 3.17 14.04
N GLU A 10 8.13 2.23 14.63
CA GLU A 10 9.59 2.13 14.47
C GLU A 10 10.05 0.97 13.58
N LYS A 11 9.09 0.19 13.02
CA LYS A 11 9.43 -0.98 12.19
C LYS A 11 10.33 -0.63 10.99
N TYR A 12 10.08 0.53 10.37
CA TYR A 12 10.81 0.99 9.20
C TYR A 12 11.58 2.27 9.50
N SER A 13 12.83 2.33 9.07
CA SER A 13 13.65 3.54 9.20
C SER A 13 13.22 4.63 8.22
N SER A 14 13.48 5.89 8.58
CA SER A 14 13.25 7.04 7.69
C SER A 14 14.06 6.95 6.39
N GLN A 15 15.18 6.25 6.38
CA GLN A 15 16.01 6.03 5.19
C GLN A 15 15.24 5.28 4.08
N LEU A 16 14.31 4.38 4.45
CA LEU A 16 13.48 3.67 3.46
C LEU A 16 12.49 4.61 2.76
N VAL A 17 12.01 5.63 3.45
CA VAL A 17 11.18 6.69 2.84
C VAL A 17 12.05 7.59 1.97
N ASN A 18 13.19 8.05 2.51
CA ASN A 18 14.10 8.97 1.82
C ASN A 18 14.60 8.42 0.47
N LYS A 19 14.75 7.09 0.34
CA LYS A 19 15.15 6.47 -0.95
C LYS A 19 14.18 6.76 -2.10
N PHE A 20 12.91 7.00 -1.79
CA PHE A 20 11.90 7.28 -2.81
C PHE A 20 12.07 8.63 -3.50
N LEU A 21 12.81 9.57 -2.90
CA LEU A 21 13.17 10.85 -3.53
C LEU A 21 13.95 10.68 -4.84
N ASN A 22 14.63 9.56 -5.03
CA ASN A 22 15.30 9.24 -6.29
C ASN A 22 14.34 8.99 -7.46
N TYR A 23 13.03 8.85 -7.18
CA TYR A 23 12.03 8.43 -8.17
C TYR A 23 10.94 9.49 -8.40
N GLY A 24 10.78 10.46 -7.52
CA GLY A 24 9.76 11.50 -7.66
C GLY A 24 9.52 12.33 -6.41
N GLU A 25 8.46 13.10 -6.43
CA GLU A 25 7.97 13.87 -5.30
C GLU A 25 7.33 12.91 -4.28
N VAL A 26 7.77 12.97 -3.02
CA VAL A 26 7.39 11.98 -1.99
C VAL A 26 6.46 12.60 -0.96
N TYR A 27 5.36 11.92 -0.71
CA TYR A 27 4.39 12.16 0.35
C TYR A 27 4.46 11.03 1.36
N CYS A 28 4.58 11.34 2.63
CA CYS A 28 4.65 10.35 3.71
C CYS A 28 3.57 10.58 4.75
N TYR A 29 2.62 9.67 4.85
CA TYR A 29 1.64 9.63 5.92
C TYR A 29 2.28 8.98 7.15
N THR A 30 2.54 9.76 8.21
CA THR A 30 3.35 9.30 9.34
C THR A 30 3.02 10.00 10.65
N ASP A 31 3.19 9.27 11.75
CA ASP A 31 3.15 9.78 13.13
C ASP A 31 4.50 10.33 13.61
N ASN A 32 5.57 10.13 12.84
CA ASN A 32 6.92 10.54 13.22
C ASN A 32 7.77 10.90 12.01
N ALA A 33 8.02 12.19 11.82
CA ALA A 33 8.82 12.73 10.72
C ALA A 33 10.34 12.75 11.01
N ASN A 34 10.80 12.29 12.18
CA ASN A 34 12.21 12.30 12.54
C ASN A 34 13.07 11.53 11.54
N GLY A 35 14.12 12.17 11.02
CA GLY A 35 15.04 11.59 10.04
C GLY A 35 14.51 11.55 8.61
N LEU A 36 13.31 12.05 8.32
CA LEU A 36 12.85 12.27 6.96
C LEU A 36 13.53 13.50 6.36
N SER A 37 13.82 13.45 5.05
CA SER A 37 14.32 14.61 4.31
C SER A 37 13.29 15.73 4.30
N ARG A 38 13.77 16.98 4.23
CA ARG A 38 12.92 18.18 4.11
C ARG A 38 12.17 18.27 2.79
N ASP A 39 12.60 17.51 1.80
CA ASP A 39 11.97 17.43 0.48
C ASP A 39 10.77 16.48 0.46
N ILE A 40 10.46 15.81 1.58
CA ILE A 40 9.30 14.95 1.73
C ILE A 40 8.13 15.75 2.30
N THR A 41 7.01 15.70 1.59
CA THR A 41 5.75 16.26 2.10
C THR A 41 5.17 15.36 3.18
N ILE A 42 5.10 15.85 4.40
CA ILE A 42 4.51 15.13 5.52
C ILE A 42 3.00 15.29 5.50
N ILE A 43 2.29 14.18 5.60
CA ILE A 43 0.85 14.16 5.83
C ILE A 43 0.61 13.70 7.27
N GLU A 44 0.00 14.57 8.06
CA GLU A 44 -0.29 14.30 9.47
C GLU A 44 -1.40 13.27 9.63
N PRO A 45 -1.35 12.43 10.68
CA PRO A 45 -2.39 11.45 10.96
C PRO A 45 -3.76 12.06 11.19
N LEU A 46 -4.80 11.43 10.64
CA LEU A 46 -6.21 11.84 10.78
C LEU A 46 -6.79 11.63 12.19
N GLY A 47 -5.95 11.26 13.18
CA GLY A 47 -6.39 10.99 14.55
C GLY A 47 -6.95 9.56 14.76
N ASN A 48 -7.06 8.76 13.73
CA ASN A 48 -7.44 7.35 13.87
C ASN A 48 -6.35 6.57 14.62
N LYS A 49 -6.78 5.67 15.50
CA LYS A 49 -5.88 4.76 16.23
C LYS A 49 -6.18 3.34 15.85
N TYR A 50 -5.20 2.67 15.25
CA TYR A 50 -5.27 1.25 14.90
C TYR A 50 -4.23 0.48 15.72
N LYS A 51 -4.66 -0.66 16.31
CA LYS A 51 -3.72 -1.57 16.98
C LYS A 51 -2.72 -2.19 16.01
N ILE A 52 -3.13 -2.31 14.77
CA ILE A 52 -2.37 -2.96 13.71
C ILE A 52 -1.96 -1.89 12.69
N PRO A 53 -0.66 -1.57 12.56
CA PRO A 53 -0.20 -0.41 11.79
C PRO A 53 -0.59 -0.42 10.31
N TYR A 54 -0.74 -1.57 9.67
CA TYR A 54 -1.10 -1.61 8.25
C TYR A 54 -2.51 -1.07 7.96
N PHE A 55 -3.42 -0.98 8.95
CA PHE A 55 -4.72 -0.33 8.76
C PHE A 55 -4.63 1.18 8.49
N TYR A 56 -3.52 1.83 8.82
CA TYR A 56 -3.30 3.23 8.45
C TYR A 56 -3.29 3.49 6.93
N LYS A 57 -3.11 2.46 6.11
CA LYS A 57 -3.28 2.58 4.65
C LYS A 57 -4.70 2.93 4.24
N ILE A 58 -5.71 2.55 5.02
CA ILE A 58 -7.11 2.87 4.72
C ILE A 58 -7.37 4.37 4.86
N ASP A 59 -6.67 5.04 5.76
CA ASP A 59 -6.77 6.49 5.91
C ASP A 59 -6.40 7.25 4.63
N LEU A 60 -5.59 6.64 3.74
CA LEU A 60 -5.25 7.23 2.44
C LEU A 60 -6.46 7.45 1.53
N PHE A 61 -7.56 6.71 1.77
CA PHE A 61 -8.81 6.85 1.04
C PHE A 61 -9.80 7.84 1.68
N SER A 62 -9.44 8.45 2.81
CA SER A 62 -10.25 9.48 3.46
C SER A 62 -10.51 10.66 2.53
N PRO A 63 -11.72 11.28 2.58
CA PRO A 63 -11.97 12.55 1.92
C PRO A 63 -11.01 13.68 2.32
N GLN A 64 -10.42 13.59 3.52
CA GLN A 64 -9.47 14.60 4.03
C GLN A 64 -8.07 14.47 3.41
N MET A 65 -7.74 13.32 2.80
CA MET A 65 -6.47 13.15 2.09
C MET A 65 -6.49 13.89 0.76
N PRO A 66 -5.33 14.38 0.27
CA PRO A 66 -5.24 15.05 -1.02
C PRO A 66 -5.90 14.24 -2.13
N ASN A 67 -6.68 14.90 -2.99
CA ASN A 67 -7.28 14.26 -4.16
C ASN A 67 -6.39 14.49 -5.37
N GLU A 68 -5.39 13.64 -5.50
CA GLU A 68 -4.33 13.75 -6.50
C GLU A 68 -3.97 12.37 -7.07
N GLN A 69 -3.28 12.37 -8.20
CA GLN A 69 -2.71 11.17 -8.77
C GLN A 69 -1.54 10.67 -7.91
N PHE A 70 -1.72 9.56 -7.23
CA PHE A 70 -0.67 8.91 -6.46
C PHE A 70 -0.29 7.54 -7.00
N LEU A 71 1.00 7.21 -6.85
CA LEU A 71 1.50 5.85 -6.82
C LEU A 71 1.92 5.53 -5.38
N TYR A 72 1.14 4.69 -4.71
CA TYR A 72 1.45 4.20 -3.37
C TYR A 72 2.44 3.04 -3.42
N LEU A 73 3.45 3.08 -2.56
CA LEU A 73 4.43 2.02 -2.40
C LEU A 73 4.65 1.68 -0.92
N ASP A 74 4.64 0.38 -0.60
CA ASP A 74 5.15 -0.10 0.69
C ASP A 74 6.66 0.18 0.81
N LEU A 75 7.14 0.35 2.04
CA LEU A 75 8.55 0.71 2.30
C LEU A 75 9.54 -0.43 2.03
N ASP A 76 9.05 -1.66 1.96
CA ASP A 76 9.85 -2.86 1.76
C ASP A 76 9.86 -3.38 0.30
N VAL A 77 9.53 -2.53 -0.66
CA VAL A 77 9.62 -2.87 -2.09
C VAL A 77 11.02 -2.62 -2.65
N ASN A 78 11.41 -3.42 -3.64
CA ASN A 78 12.55 -3.15 -4.52
C ASN A 78 12.04 -2.56 -5.85
N ILE A 79 12.69 -1.50 -6.31
CA ILE A 79 12.36 -0.81 -7.57
C ILE A 79 13.46 -1.11 -8.58
N TYR A 80 13.09 -1.65 -9.73
CA TYR A 80 14.02 -2.03 -10.78
C TYR A 80 13.79 -1.32 -12.12
N GLY A 81 12.62 -0.75 -12.32
CA GLY A 81 12.23 -0.15 -13.59
C GLY A 81 11.57 1.21 -13.45
N ASP A 82 10.99 1.66 -14.55
CA ASP A 82 10.32 2.96 -14.65
C ASP A 82 8.93 2.94 -14.00
N LEU A 83 8.81 3.64 -12.88
CA LEU A 83 7.57 3.76 -12.11
C LEU A 83 6.44 4.48 -12.86
N HIS A 84 6.73 5.29 -13.88
CA HIS A 84 5.69 5.95 -14.68
C HIS A 84 4.75 4.94 -15.36
N LYS A 85 5.25 3.74 -15.65
CA LYS A 85 4.44 2.65 -16.21
C LYS A 85 3.40 2.06 -15.23
N LEU A 86 3.46 2.43 -13.96
CA LEU A 86 2.51 1.98 -12.93
C LEU A 86 1.44 3.03 -12.58
N ILE A 87 1.49 4.21 -13.18
CA ILE A 87 0.48 5.23 -12.97
C ILE A 87 -0.83 4.81 -13.65
N ARG A 88 -1.92 4.85 -12.90
CA ARG A 88 -3.29 4.55 -13.36
C ARG A 88 -4.26 5.57 -12.80
N GLU A 89 -5.24 5.97 -13.60
CA GLU A 89 -6.31 6.88 -13.17
C GLU A 89 -7.29 6.17 -12.23
N GLU A 90 -7.69 4.97 -12.62
CA GLU A 90 -8.57 4.12 -11.82
C GLU A 90 -7.79 3.41 -10.72
N PHE A 91 -8.48 3.09 -9.62
CA PHE A 91 -7.86 2.33 -8.53
C PHE A 91 -7.36 0.98 -9.03
N THR A 92 -6.05 0.82 -9.00
CA THR A 92 -5.35 -0.35 -9.55
C THR A 92 -4.39 -0.94 -8.51
N VAL A 93 -4.42 -2.25 -8.36
CA VAL A 93 -3.62 -3.02 -7.40
C VAL A 93 -3.01 -4.26 -8.05
N PRO A 94 -1.94 -4.87 -7.49
CA PRO A 94 -1.45 -6.17 -7.94
C PRO A 94 -2.44 -7.28 -7.62
N TYR A 95 -2.63 -8.16 -8.59
CA TYR A 95 -3.17 -9.50 -8.34
C TYR A 95 -2.02 -10.42 -7.92
N ALA A 96 -2.16 -11.05 -6.76
CA ALA A 96 -1.09 -11.85 -6.16
C ALA A 96 -1.05 -13.27 -6.77
N TYR A 97 -0.78 -13.37 -8.06
CA TYR A 97 -0.71 -14.63 -8.82
C TYR A 97 0.34 -15.62 -8.28
N TRP A 98 1.32 -15.12 -7.53
CA TRP A 98 2.33 -15.95 -6.83
C TRP A 98 1.77 -16.69 -5.61
N ARG A 99 0.55 -16.36 -5.15
CA ARG A 99 -0.12 -17.09 -4.07
C ARG A 99 -0.84 -18.30 -4.65
N SER A 100 -0.39 -19.50 -4.33
CA SER A 100 -1.15 -20.71 -4.66
C SER A 100 -2.42 -20.80 -3.80
N LYS A 101 -3.43 -21.53 -4.30
CA LYS A 101 -4.66 -21.79 -3.51
C LYS A 101 -4.35 -22.49 -2.17
N SER A 102 -3.27 -23.26 -2.09
CA SER A 102 -2.82 -23.93 -0.88
C SER A 102 -2.16 -22.98 0.13
N GLU A 103 -1.59 -21.86 -0.35
CA GLU A 103 -1.01 -20.82 0.49
C GLU A 103 -2.04 -19.79 0.95
N MET A 104 -3.25 -19.83 0.40
CA MET A 104 -4.39 -19.07 0.91
C MET A 104 -4.82 -19.65 2.25
N THR A 105 -4.02 -19.40 3.28
CA THR A 105 -4.35 -19.74 4.65
C THR A 105 -5.60 -18.98 5.10
N LYS A 106 -6.20 -19.39 6.20
CA LYS A 106 -7.31 -18.61 6.82
C LYS A 106 -6.98 -17.13 7.06
N TYR A 107 -5.70 -16.75 7.01
CA TYR A 107 -5.21 -15.39 7.24
C TYR A 107 -5.02 -14.56 5.94
N THR A 108 -4.93 -15.21 4.79
CA THR A 108 -4.62 -14.56 3.50
C THR A 108 -5.60 -14.95 2.40
N ARG A 109 -6.88 -15.08 2.71
CA ARG A 109 -7.94 -15.45 1.74
C ARG A 109 -8.19 -14.36 0.69
N THR A 110 -7.13 -13.87 0.09
CA THR A 110 -7.18 -12.78 -0.90
C THR A 110 -6.14 -12.99 -1.97
N MET A 111 -6.49 -12.67 -3.20
CA MET A 111 -5.56 -12.57 -4.32
C MET A 111 -5.12 -11.12 -4.57
N LEU A 112 -5.65 -10.16 -3.83
CA LEU A 112 -5.23 -8.77 -3.89
C LEU A 112 -4.01 -8.52 -3.00
N ASN A 113 -3.12 -7.62 -3.42
CA ASN A 113 -2.00 -7.15 -2.61
C ASN A 113 -1.91 -5.63 -2.64
N THR A 114 -1.89 -4.98 -1.48
CA THR A 114 -1.86 -3.52 -1.35
C THR A 114 -0.45 -2.94 -1.16
N GLY A 115 0.58 -3.69 -1.49
CA GLY A 115 1.97 -3.20 -1.43
C GLY A 115 2.31 -2.17 -2.51
N VAL A 116 1.54 -2.17 -3.60
CA VAL A 116 1.57 -1.17 -4.67
C VAL A 116 0.14 -0.82 -5.03
N MET A 117 -0.20 0.45 -5.10
CA MET A 117 -1.52 0.91 -5.52
C MET A 117 -1.37 2.20 -6.33
N SER A 118 -2.21 2.40 -7.33
CA SER A 118 -2.29 3.67 -8.03
C SER A 118 -3.74 4.10 -8.20
N TRP A 119 -4.00 5.40 -8.10
CA TRP A 119 -5.31 6.00 -8.31
C TRP A 119 -5.20 7.51 -8.58
N TYR A 120 -6.16 8.05 -9.30
CA TYR A 120 -6.57 9.44 -9.24
C TYR A 120 -7.90 9.55 -8.46
N ASN A 121 -8.85 8.69 -8.83
CA ASN A 121 -10.11 8.54 -8.10
C ASN A 121 -9.95 7.51 -6.99
N LYS A 122 -9.78 7.99 -5.75
CA LYS A 122 -9.61 7.11 -4.60
C LYS A 122 -10.94 6.47 -4.18
N PRO A 123 -10.94 5.19 -3.74
CA PRO A 123 -12.15 4.49 -3.29
C PRO A 123 -12.52 4.94 -1.86
N VAL A 124 -13.17 6.09 -1.74
CA VAL A 124 -13.55 6.72 -0.45
C VAL A 124 -14.47 5.81 0.38
N GLU A 125 -15.32 5.03 -0.28
CA GLU A 125 -16.25 4.08 0.34
C GLU A 125 -15.56 3.05 1.24
N ILE A 126 -14.32 2.68 0.95
CA ILE A 126 -13.53 1.77 1.80
C ILE A 126 -13.25 2.41 3.16
N TYR A 127 -12.84 3.69 3.16
CA TYR A 127 -12.59 4.43 4.38
C TYR A 127 -13.87 4.64 5.17
N GLU A 128 -14.93 5.08 4.53
CA GLU A 128 -16.22 5.34 5.16
C GLU A 128 -16.79 4.07 5.81
N TYR A 129 -16.72 2.94 5.13
CA TYR A 129 -17.14 1.67 5.70
C TYR A 129 -16.31 1.30 6.94
N LEU A 130 -14.97 1.42 6.88
CA LEU A 130 -14.12 1.16 8.04
C LEU A 130 -14.50 2.04 9.23
N ILE A 131 -14.68 3.34 9.02
CA ILE A 131 -14.98 4.27 10.13
C ILE A 131 -16.33 3.95 10.78
N ASN A 132 -17.33 3.67 9.97
CA ASN A 132 -18.67 3.36 10.45
C ASN A 132 -18.77 1.97 11.11
N ASN A 133 -17.89 1.03 10.74
CA ASN A 133 -17.91 -0.37 11.21
C ASN A 133 -16.59 -0.78 11.88
N LYS A 134 -15.87 0.15 12.48
CA LYS A 134 -14.47 -0.02 12.94
C LYS A 134 -14.26 -1.25 13.82
N LYS A 135 -15.15 -1.49 14.79
CA LYS A 135 -15.06 -2.64 15.72
C LYS A 135 -15.17 -3.96 14.96
N GLU A 136 -16.13 -4.05 14.06
CA GLU A 136 -16.34 -5.23 13.22
C GLU A 136 -15.13 -5.49 12.34
N VAL A 137 -14.72 -4.50 11.55
CA VAL A 137 -13.61 -4.62 10.60
C VAL A 137 -12.33 -5.06 11.30
N LEU A 138 -11.95 -4.40 12.40
CA LEU A 138 -10.72 -4.73 13.14
C LEU A 138 -10.78 -6.07 13.89
N THR A 139 -11.97 -6.64 14.07
CA THR A 139 -12.15 -7.95 14.72
C THR A 139 -12.13 -9.09 13.71
N PHE A 140 -12.78 -8.92 12.57
CA PHE A 140 -13.01 -10.02 11.62
C PHE A 140 -11.98 -10.09 10.50
N TRP A 141 -11.34 -8.96 10.14
CA TRP A 141 -10.41 -8.95 9.03
C TRP A 141 -8.96 -9.09 9.51
N PRO A 142 -8.27 -10.15 9.10
CA PRO A 142 -6.88 -10.41 9.51
C PRO A 142 -5.88 -9.46 8.88
N GLY A 143 -6.31 -8.67 7.88
CA GLY A 143 -5.47 -7.72 7.16
C GLY A 143 -6.28 -6.81 6.26
N ILE A 144 -5.61 -5.82 5.68
CA ILE A 144 -6.26 -4.86 4.78
C ILE A 144 -6.52 -5.44 3.40
N ASP A 145 -5.64 -6.31 2.88
CA ASP A 145 -5.80 -6.90 1.55
C ASP A 145 -7.16 -7.61 1.40
N PRO A 146 -7.52 -8.58 2.28
CA PRO A 146 -8.83 -9.24 2.19
C PRO A 146 -10.00 -8.30 2.49
N PHE A 147 -9.80 -7.27 3.33
CA PHE A 147 -10.83 -6.27 3.58
C PHE A 147 -11.11 -5.43 2.33
N ILE A 148 -10.06 -4.89 1.70
CA ILE A 148 -10.19 -4.09 0.48
C ILE A 148 -10.81 -4.93 -0.64
N GLU A 149 -10.33 -6.16 -0.87
CA GLU A 149 -10.87 -7.05 -1.90
C GLU A 149 -12.38 -7.32 -1.72
N LYS A 150 -12.82 -7.43 -0.47
CA LYS A 150 -14.25 -7.64 -0.17
C LYS A 150 -15.08 -6.39 -0.38
N MET A 151 -14.52 -5.22 -0.13
CA MET A 151 -15.22 -3.93 -0.23
C MET A 151 -15.30 -3.40 -1.66
N LEU A 152 -14.32 -3.74 -2.49
CA LEU A 152 -14.31 -3.29 -3.88
C LEU A 152 -15.14 -4.24 -4.75
N PHE A 153 -16.17 -3.70 -5.38
CA PHE A 153 -16.93 -4.41 -6.41
C PHE A 153 -16.25 -4.31 -7.78
N ASP A 154 -15.46 -3.26 -7.98
CA ASP A 154 -14.73 -3.00 -9.22
C ASP A 154 -13.35 -2.40 -8.92
N TYR A 155 -12.30 -3.03 -9.41
CA TYR A 155 -10.92 -2.55 -9.34
C TYR A 155 -10.10 -3.14 -10.48
N ASN A 156 -9.12 -2.36 -10.94
CA ASN A 156 -8.20 -2.83 -11.95
C ASN A 156 -7.00 -3.55 -11.33
N VAL A 157 -6.42 -4.45 -12.09
CA VAL A 157 -5.19 -5.14 -11.68
C VAL A 157 -4.05 -4.79 -12.63
N TYR A 158 -2.85 -4.69 -12.06
CA TYR A 158 -1.64 -4.55 -12.88
C TYR A 158 -1.38 -5.83 -13.68
N GLU A 159 -0.81 -5.64 -14.87
CA GLU A 159 -0.30 -6.74 -15.68
C GLU A 159 0.77 -7.53 -14.88
N GLU A 160 0.69 -8.85 -14.96
CA GLU A 160 1.47 -9.78 -14.12
C GLU A 160 2.99 -9.53 -14.17
N HIS A 161 3.52 -9.10 -15.33
CA HIS A 161 4.95 -8.87 -15.50
C HIS A 161 5.47 -7.56 -14.89
N LEU A 162 4.59 -6.63 -14.50
CA LEU A 162 4.98 -5.33 -13.94
C LEU A 162 5.36 -5.41 -12.47
N ILE A 163 4.69 -6.28 -11.71
CA ILE A 163 4.89 -6.41 -10.27
C ILE A 163 5.13 -7.87 -9.93
N GLY A 164 6.30 -8.16 -9.40
CA GLY A 164 6.72 -9.49 -9.00
C GLY A 164 6.76 -9.64 -7.48
N PHE A 165 6.90 -10.89 -7.03
CA PHE A 165 7.15 -11.24 -5.65
C PHE A 165 8.51 -11.94 -5.53
N GLU A 166 9.22 -11.73 -4.44
CA GLU A 166 10.59 -12.22 -4.24
C GLU A 166 10.71 -13.73 -4.57
N GLY A 167 11.52 -14.03 -5.58
CA GLY A 167 11.77 -15.38 -6.05
C GLY A 167 10.67 -16.02 -6.91
N SER A 168 9.64 -15.27 -7.34
CA SER A 168 8.51 -15.82 -8.10
C SER A 168 8.44 -15.37 -9.57
N TRP A 169 9.41 -14.58 -10.06
CA TRP A 169 9.36 -14.00 -11.40
C TRP A 169 10.46 -14.55 -12.34
N ASN A 170 10.09 -14.76 -13.60
CA ASN A 170 11.01 -15.17 -14.66
C ASN A 170 11.58 -13.99 -15.46
N VAL A 171 10.82 -12.88 -15.50
CA VAL A 171 11.22 -11.61 -16.12
C VAL A 171 11.28 -10.58 -15.03
N LYS A 172 12.37 -9.78 -14.98
CA LYS A 172 12.58 -8.78 -13.94
C LYS A 172 11.46 -7.74 -13.95
N PRO A 173 10.65 -7.64 -12.87
CA PRO A 173 9.53 -6.70 -12.81
C PRO A 173 10.00 -5.26 -12.62
N ILE A 174 9.08 -4.31 -12.72
CA ILE A 174 9.34 -2.92 -12.32
C ILE A 174 9.48 -2.82 -10.81
N ILE A 175 8.61 -3.51 -10.08
CA ILE A 175 8.65 -3.60 -8.61
C ILE A 175 8.64 -5.05 -8.18
N GLU A 176 9.48 -5.36 -7.20
CA GLU A 176 9.45 -6.61 -6.47
C GLU A 176 8.95 -6.38 -5.04
N LEU A 177 7.90 -7.08 -4.68
CA LEU A 177 7.39 -7.18 -3.32
C LEU A 177 8.22 -8.20 -2.54
N ARG A 178 8.65 -7.85 -1.35
CA ARG A 178 9.46 -8.74 -0.50
C ARG A 178 8.61 -9.65 0.35
N LYS A 179 9.15 -10.84 0.64
CA LYS A 179 8.64 -11.69 1.72
C LYS A 179 8.79 -10.93 3.05
N LYS A 180 7.70 -10.86 3.81
CA LYS A 180 7.81 -10.39 5.19
C LYS A 180 8.65 -11.40 5.95
N ASP A 181 9.75 -10.94 6.53
CA ASP A 181 10.54 -11.78 7.44
C ASP A 181 9.68 -12.10 8.67
N GLU A 182 9.22 -13.35 8.78
CA GLU A 182 8.38 -13.81 9.90
C GLU A 182 9.17 -13.91 11.22
N ARG A 183 10.46 -13.53 11.20
CA ARG A 183 11.41 -13.70 12.30
C ARG A 183 11.84 -12.38 12.95
N LYS A 184 10.90 -11.43 13.11
CA LYS A 184 11.19 -10.28 14.00
C LYS A 184 9.98 -9.89 14.81
#